data_eadf513b92e57d1d662ca4fc4de0a827
#
_entry.id   eadf513b92e57d1d662ca4fc4de0a827
#
_cell.length_a   1.000
_cell.length_b   1.000
_cell.length_c   1.000
_cell.angle_alpha   90.00
_cell.angle_beta   90.00
_cell.angle_gamma   90.00
#
_symmetry.space_group_name_H-M   'P 1'
#
loop_
_entity.id
_entity.type
_entity.pdbx_description
1 polymer ?
#
loop_
_entity_poly.entity_id
_entity_poly.type
_entity_poly.pdbx_seq_one_letter_code
_entity_poly.pdbx_strand_id
1 'polypeptide(L)'
;FNAVKPDGHFRDEFGIVAGLWFKDADKVATRDLRDRGLMYRHETYLHNYPHDWRKGTPLMSYPVESWFIKTTAVKERLIELNKQINWQPKGIGTGRFGDWLENNVDWALSRRRYWGTPLPIWQSDAPDSEYIEVIGSIADLRAKCGDQLPENNDDIDLHRPFVDNLTWPAPDGGTMRRVEDLIDVWFDSGAMPFAQWHYPFENKEIFEKTYPGDFIAEGVDQTRGWFYTLHAIGTLVMDNYAYRNVVVNGLVLDEKGEKMSKSKGNAADPFELINKYGVDAIRWYMMSNTPPWENLKFSERGIVETQRKFFNTLSNVYSFFATYANVDGYSSASHIAIEDRPEMDRWIMSRLASTAAEVHEALEEYHPTRAARAIEAFSDELSNWYIRRNRRRFWSAKDAGSSDGDKSAAYQTVVECLLTVSRLMAPIAPFYSDWMFRNVNSVVKSFPVESVHLTSFPSEEERTANIDRALEHKMYLARTISSIVLGLRNTASINVRQPLPRILTVTGANVESNVIDQVAAIIREETNIKSIEYVEGSSDVVKRQAKANFKALGRRLGKLMKPVSQAIRNLTPEDIDLFLSQGKIEIDAGSEMVTLTGDDLEIVSEGIKGWLVGQEGGVTVALDTQ
;
A
#
# COMPACT_ATOMS: atom_id res chain seq x y z
N PHE A 1 -21.21 -14.80 -41.06
CA PHE A 1 -21.43 -16.20 -41.49
C PHE A 1 -21.04 -17.14 -40.35
N ASN A 2 -21.94 -18.02 -39.94
CA ASN A 2 -21.82 -18.85 -38.76
C ASN A 2 -21.94 -20.33 -39.16
N ALA A 3 -20.79 -21.02 -39.28
CA ALA A 3 -20.74 -22.42 -39.72
C ALA A 3 -21.28 -23.40 -38.66
N VAL A 4 -21.30 -22.99 -37.39
CA VAL A 4 -21.68 -23.79 -36.24
C VAL A 4 -22.98 -23.25 -35.63
N LYS A 5 -23.84 -24.12 -35.16
CA LYS A 5 -25.07 -23.79 -34.41
C LYS A 5 -24.71 -23.41 -32.97
N PRO A 6 -25.63 -22.76 -32.21
CA PRO A 6 -25.39 -22.42 -30.80
C PRO A 6 -25.07 -23.60 -29.89
N ASP A 7 -25.45 -24.82 -30.26
CA ASP A 7 -25.16 -26.05 -29.55
C ASP A 7 -23.75 -26.63 -29.82
N GLY A 8 -22.96 -25.98 -30.68
CA GLY A 8 -21.60 -26.35 -31.03
C GLY A 8 -21.50 -27.38 -32.19
N HIS A 9 -22.60 -27.71 -32.85
CA HIS A 9 -22.59 -28.62 -34.01
C HIS A 9 -22.56 -27.83 -35.33
N PHE A 10 -21.81 -28.37 -36.31
CA PHE A 10 -21.79 -27.81 -37.66
C PHE A 10 -23.19 -27.86 -38.30
N ARG A 11 -23.55 -26.87 -39.09
CA ARG A 11 -24.78 -26.83 -39.84
C ARG A 11 -24.75 -27.85 -40.97
N ASP A 12 -25.94 -28.27 -41.44
CA ASP A 12 -26.07 -29.39 -42.36
C ASP A 12 -25.48 -29.11 -43.75
N GLU A 13 -25.35 -27.83 -44.12
CA GLU A 13 -24.75 -27.37 -45.38
C GLU A 13 -23.22 -27.52 -45.45
N PHE A 14 -22.54 -27.91 -44.36
CA PHE A 14 -21.08 -28.03 -44.32
C PHE A 14 -20.51 -29.40 -44.67
N GLY A 15 -21.17 -30.14 -45.49
CA GLY A 15 -20.68 -31.35 -46.13
C GLY A 15 -20.05 -32.37 -45.15
N ILE A 16 -18.77 -32.64 -45.29
CA ILE A 16 -18.07 -33.67 -44.50
C ILE A 16 -18.08 -33.46 -42.97
N VAL A 17 -18.32 -32.25 -42.50
CA VAL A 17 -18.39 -31.95 -41.07
C VAL A 17 -19.81 -31.68 -40.58
N ALA A 18 -20.82 -31.78 -41.47
CA ALA A 18 -22.23 -31.59 -41.16
C ALA A 18 -22.66 -32.38 -39.92
N GLY A 19 -23.30 -31.72 -38.97
CA GLY A 19 -23.82 -32.34 -37.75
C GLY A 19 -22.77 -32.77 -36.73
N LEU A 20 -21.48 -32.63 -37.02
CA LEU A 20 -20.41 -32.95 -36.04
C LEU A 20 -20.25 -31.85 -35.03
N TRP A 21 -19.92 -32.23 -33.81
CA TRP A 21 -19.47 -31.27 -32.80
C TRP A 21 -18.12 -30.64 -33.20
N PHE A 22 -17.92 -29.35 -32.95
CA PHE A 22 -16.79 -28.60 -33.51
C PHE A 22 -15.41 -29.22 -33.19
N LYS A 23 -15.21 -29.84 -32.02
CA LYS A 23 -13.96 -30.53 -31.68
C LYS A 23 -13.78 -31.85 -32.41
N ASP A 24 -14.87 -32.56 -32.72
CA ASP A 24 -14.80 -33.81 -33.47
C ASP A 24 -14.55 -33.55 -34.95
N ALA A 25 -15.04 -32.43 -35.46
CA ALA A 25 -14.82 -31.98 -36.82
C ALA A 25 -13.33 -31.68 -37.15
N ASP A 26 -12.52 -31.30 -36.16
CA ASP A 26 -11.08 -31.01 -36.36
C ASP A 26 -10.35 -32.20 -37.01
N LYS A 27 -10.62 -33.43 -36.59
CA LYS A 27 -9.99 -34.64 -37.14
C LYS A 27 -10.43 -34.94 -38.57
N VAL A 28 -11.72 -34.70 -38.84
CA VAL A 28 -12.33 -34.96 -40.17
C VAL A 28 -11.80 -33.92 -41.17
N ALA A 29 -11.81 -32.66 -40.81
CA ALA A 29 -11.29 -31.57 -41.64
C ALA A 29 -9.77 -31.72 -41.92
N THR A 30 -9.00 -32.10 -40.89
CA THR A 30 -7.56 -32.35 -41.04
C THR A 30 -7.26 -33.51 -42.01
N ARG A 31 -8.08 -34.57 -41.97
CA ARG A 31 -7.96 -35.71 -42.90
C ARG A 31 -8.31 -35.29 -44.33
N ASP A 32 -9.43 -34.59 -44.51
CA ASP A 32 -9.86 -34.11 -45.82
C ASP A 32 -8.81 -33.22 -46.48
N LEU A 33 -8.28 -32.24 -45.73
CA LEU A 33 -7.23 -31.36 -46.24
C LEU A 33 -5.98 -32.14 -46.66
N ARG A 34 -5.61 -33.18 -45.94
CA ARG A 34 -4.49 -34.08 -46.27
C ARG A 34 -4.78 -34.86 -47.55
N ASP A 35 -5.96 -35.49 -47.62
CA ASP A 35 -6.37 -36.35 -48.75
C ASP A 35 -6.47 -35.53 -50.04
N ARG A 36 -6.84 -34.24 -49.95
CA ARG A 36 -6.89 -33.30 -51.06
C ARG A 36 -5.56 -32.66 -51.38
N GLY A 37 -4.47 -32.97 -50.67
CA GLY A 37 -3.14 -32.37 -50.89
C GLY A 37 -3.04 -30.88 -50.49
N LEU A 38 -3.99 -30.39 -49.70
CA LEU A 38 -4.04 -28.97 -49.28
C LEU A 38 -3.40 -28.76 -47.90
N MET A 39 -2.96 -29.80 -47.23
CA MET A 39 -2.30 -29.73 -45.93
C MET A 39 -0.85 -29.29 -46.09
N TYR A 40 -0.53 -28.07 -45.67
CA TYR A 40 0.86 -27.58 -45.66
C TYR A 40 1.65 -28.14 -44.48
N ARG A 41 1.07 -28.06 -43.26
CA ARG A 41 1.71 -28.54 -42.02
C ARG A 41 0.66 -28.89 -40.98
N HIS A 42 0.91 -29.92 -40.20
CA HIS A 42 0.09 -30.27 -39.03
C HIS A 42 1.01 -30.58 -37.86
N GLU A 43 0.82 -29.84 -36.75
CA GLU A 43 1.58 -29.98 -35.51
C GLU A 43 0.65 -30.08 -34.32
N THR A 44 1.07 -30.85 -33.31
CA THR A 44 0.42 -30.83 -32.01
C THR A 44 1.08 -29.73 -31.15
N TYR A 45 0.28 -28.86 -30.63
CA TYR A 45 0.72 -27.73 -29.83
C TYR A 45 0.01 -27.73 -28.47
N LEU A 46 0.79 -27.70 -27.38
CA LEU A 46 0.26 -27.66 -26.03
C LEU A 46 0.03 -26.22 -25.62
N HIS A 47 -1.20 -25.84 -25.35
CA HIS A 47 -1.58 -24.52 -24.90
C HIS A 47 -2.78 -24.57 -23.95
N ASN A 48 -3.00 -23.46 -23.21
CA ASN A 48 -4.20 -23.30 -22.41
C ASN A 48 -5.41 -23.11 -23.32
N TYR A 49 -6.45 -23.91 -23.10
CA TYR A 49 -7.71 -23.80 -23.83
C TYR A 49 -8.83 -23.39 -22.87
N PRO A 50 -9.70 -22.42 -23.23
CA PRO A 50 -10.80 -22.00 -22.38
C PRO A 50 -11.84 -23.09 -22.20
N HIS A 51 -12.22 -23.33 -20.94
CA HIS A 51 -13.26 -24.28 -20.57
C HIS A 51 -14.33 -23.60 -19.72
N ASP A 52 -15.58 -24.07 -19.82
CA ASP A 52 -16.64 -23.64 -18.90
C ASP A 52 -16.25 -23.96 -17.46
N TRP A 53 -16.35 -22.99 -16.59
CA TRP A 53 -15.86 -23.10 -15.21
C TRP A 53 -16.71 -24.03 -14.32
N ARG A 54 -17.96 -24.34 -14.72
CA ARG A 54 -18.84 -25.26 -13.99
C ARG A 54 -18.78 -26.69 -14.52
N LYS A 55 -18.86 -26.85 -15.86
CA LYS A 55 -18.96 -28.14 -16.52
C LYS A 55 -17.62 -28.68 -17.01
N GLY A 56 -16.58 -27.83 -17.09
CA GLY A 56 -15.28 -28.22 -17.64
C GLY A 56 -15.29 -28.53 -19.14
N THR A 57 -16.35 -28.15 -19.86
CA THR A 57 -16.43 -28.38 -21.31
C THR A 57 -15.66 -27.29 -22.07
N PRO A 58 -15.02 -27.64 -23.22
CA PRO A 58 -14.33 -26.69 -24.05
C PRO A 58 -15.28 -25.59 -24.55
N LEU A 59 -14.81 -24.34 -24.53
CA LEU A 59 -15.54 -23.19 -25.07
C LEU A 59 -15.12 -22.91 -26.52
N MET A 60 -16.00 -22.27 -27.26
CA MET A 60 -15.78 -21.81 -28.62
C MET A 60 -16.11 -20.33 -28.72
N SER A 61 -15.29 -19.59 -29.47
CA SER A 61 -15.66 -18.21 -29.87
C SER A 61 -16.79 -18.27 -30.89
N TYR A 62 -17.90 -17.62 -30.57
CA TYR A 62 -19.12 -17.64 -31.37
C TYR A 62 -19.58 -16.22 -31.67
N PRO A 63 -19.71 -15.80 -32.94
CA PRO A 63 -20.20 -14.47 -33.29
C PRO A 63 -21.68 -14.35 -32.95
N VAL A 64 -22.03 -13.25 -32.28
CA VAL A 64 -23.39 -12.87 -31.92
C VAL A 64 -23.60 -11.38 -32.16
N GLU A 65 -24.80 -11.00 -32.50
CA GLU A 65 -25.21 -9.60 -32.50
C GLU A 65 -25.20 -9.08 -31.05
N SER A 66 -24.72 -7.87 -30.87
CA SER A 66 -24.56 -7.27 -29.55
C SER A 66 -24.74 -5.76 -29.62
N TRP A 67 -25.24 -5.17 -28.55
CA TRP A 67 -25.30 -3.73 -28.37
C TRP A 67 -23.97 -3.23 -27.84
N PHE A 68 -23.52 -2.07 -28.35
CA PHE A 68 -22.23 -1.47 -27.95
C PHE A 68 -22.42 -0.03 -27.52
N ILE A 69 -21.66 0.41 -26.54
CA ILE A 69 -21.38 1.81 -26.30
C ILE A 69 -20.12 2.18 -27.07
N LYS A 70 -20.21 3.22 -27.91
CA LYS A 70 -19.06 3.69 -28.71
C LYS A 70 -18.07 4.48 -27.85
N THR A 71 -17.37 3.78 -26.93
CA THR A 71 -16.39 4.39 -26.04
C THR A 71 -15.16 4.93 -26.76
N THR A 72 -14.91 4.44 -28.00
CA THR A 72 -13.86 5.00 -28.86
C THR A 72 -14.13 6.46 -29.27
N ALA A 73 -15.38 6.91 -29.26
CA ALA A 73 -15.75 8.30 -29.57
C ALA A 73 -15.24 9.30 -28.50
N VAL A 74 -15.03 8.84 -27.27
CA VAL A 74 -14.53 9.66 -26.14
C VAL A 74 -13.13 9.25 -25.68
N LYS A 75 -12.42 8.46 -26.46
CA LYS A 75 -11.11 7.87 -26.11
C LYS A 75 -10.11 8.93 -25.66
N GLU A 76 -9.94 10.01 -26.41
CA GLU A 76 -8.99 11.06 -26.07
C GLU A 76 -9.34 11.72 -24.73
N ARG A 77 -10.62 11.88 -24.46
CA ARG A 77 -11.10 12.45 -23.21
C ARG A 77 -10.87 11.51 -22.03
N LEU A 78 -11.06 10.21 -22.20
CA LEU A 78 -10.72 9.19 -21.20
C LEU A 78 -9.24 9.27 -20.82
N ILE A 79 -8.35 9.40 -21.82
CA ILE A 79 -6.90 9.52 -21.59
C ILE A 79 -6.56 10.82 -20.88
N GLU A 80 -7.16 11.94 -21.27
CA GLU A 80 -6.93 13.24 -20.66
C GLU A 80 -7.34 13.28 -19.20
N LEU A 81 -8.56 12.80 -18.88
CA LEU A 81 -9.08 12.75 -17.52
C LEU A 81 -8.30 11.79 -16.63
N ASN A 82 -7.83 10.66 -17.16
CA ASN A 82 -6.98 9.73 -16.41
C ASN A 82 -5.70 10.38 -15.87
N LYS A 83 -5.13 11.36 -16.58
CA LYS A 83 -3.90 12.06 -16.13
C LYS A 83 -4.13 12.92 -14.89
N GLN A 84 -5.38 13.24 -14.56
CA GLN A 84 -5.76 14.03 -13.39
C GLN A 84 -6.02 13.19 -12.14
N ILE A 85 -6.11 11.87 -12.30
CA ILE A 85 -6.35 10.92 -11.20
C ILE A 85 -5.02 10.63 -10.48
N ASN A 86 -5.05 10.70 -9.14
CA ASN A 86 -3.90 10.32 -8.32
C ASN A 86 -3.85 8.80 -8.13
N TRP A 87 -3.02 8.13 -8.91
CA TRP A 87 -2.81 6.68 -8.83
C TRP A 87 -1.71 6.32 -7.85
N GLN A 88 -1.98 5.35 -6.97
CA GLN A 88 -0.99 4.71 -6.13
C GLN A 88 -0.94 3.20 -6.46
N PRO A 89 0.16 2.69 -7.07
CA PRO A 89 1.35 3.43 -7.50
C PRO A 89 1.12 4.17 -8.84
N LYS A 90 1.80 5.28 -9.04
CA LYS A 90 1.66 6.14 -10.24
C LYS A 90 1.80 5.39 -11.56
N GLY A 91 2.68 4.38 -11.61
CA GLY A 91 2.94 3.56 -12.80
C GLY A 91 1.73 2.76 -13.31
N ILE A 92 0.69 2.54 -12.49
CA ILE A 92 -0.54 1.88 -12.96
C ILE A 92 -1.35 2.81 -13.86
N GLY A 93 -1.49 4.08 -13.48
CA GLY A 93 -2.25 5.06 -14.25
C GLY A 93 -1.65 5.35 -15.62
N THR A 94 -0.33 5.42 -15.73
CA THR A 94 0.40 5.67 -17.00
C THR A 94 0.67 4.40 -17.81
N GLY A 95 0.85 3.24 -17.14
CA GLY A 95 1.09 1.95 -17.79
C GLY A 95 -0.21 1.16 -17.96
N ARG A 96 -0.43 0.13 -17.11
CA ARG A 96 -1.50 -0.85 -17.29
C ARG A 96 -2.89 -0.27 -17.57
N PHE A 97 -3.29 0.81 -16.90
CA PHE A 97 -4.57 1.47 -17.15
C PHE A 97 -4.49 2.43 -18.34
N GLY A 98 -3.43 3.24 -18.45
CA GLY A 98 -3.18 4.12 -19.59
C GLY A 98 -3.12 3.36 -20.90
N ASP A 99 -2.33 2.27 -20.96
CA ASP A 99 -2.24 1.39 -22.14
C ASP A 99 -3.61 0.82 -22.55
N TRP A 100 -4.46 0.51 -21.56
CA TRP A 100 -5.82 0.04 -21.81
C TRP A 100 -6.68 1.12 -22.48
N LEU A 101 -6.59 2.36 -22.01
CA LEU A 101 -7.34 3.48 -22.60
C LEU A 101 -6.82 3.82 -24.00
N GLU A 102 -5.50 3.76 -24.24
CA GLU A 102 -4.88 3.99 -25.54
C GLU A 102 -5.31 2.95 -26.59
N ASN A 103 -5.55 1.72 -26.14
CA ASN A 103 -6.01 0.61 -26.97
C ASN A 103 -7.52 0.32 -26.79
N ASN A 104 -8.27 1.33 -26.31
CA ASN A 104 -9.69 1.19 -26.05
C ASN A 104 -10.47 0.75 -27.29
N VAL A 105 -11.39 -0.18 -27.09
CA VAL A 105 -12.36 -0.65 -28.08
C VAL A 105 -13.79 -0.37 -27.56
N ASP A 106 -14.76 -0.34 -28.47
CA ASP A 106 -16.15 -0.12 -28.08
C ASP A 106 -16.62 -1.17 -27.09
N TRP A 107 -17.36 -0.74 -26.08
CA TRP A 107 -17.80 -1.59 -24.99
C TRP A 107 -19.01 -2.43 -25.40
N ALA A 108 -18.83 -3.74 -25.56
CA ALA A 108 -19.92 -4.68 -25.78
C ALA A 108 -20.80 -4.74 -24.52
N LEU A 109 -21.96 -4.08 -24.59
CA LEU A 109 -22.83 -3.82 -23.43
C LEU A 109 -23.80 -4.97 -23.15
N SER A 110 -24.36 -5.60 -24.20
CA SER A 110 -25.43 -6.58 -24.05
C SER A 110 -24.95 -7.94 -23.58
N ARG A 111 -25.77 -8.60 -22.75
CA ARG A 111 -25.54 -9.97 -22.25
C ARG A 111 -26.77 -10.83 -22.47
N ARG A 112 -26.58 -12.00 -23.07
CA ARG A 112 -27.61 -13.01 -23.23
C ARG A 112 -27.77 -13.82 -21.95
N ARG A 113 -28.46 -13.24 -20.98
CA ARG A 113 -28.79 -13.84 -19.67
C ARG A 113 -30.28 -13.70 -19.42
N TYR A 114 -30.81 -14.50 -18.50
CA TYR A 114 -32.21 -14.37 -18.12
C TYR A 114 -32.41 -13.35 -17.01
N TRP A 115 -31.54 -13.35 -15.98
CA TRP A 115 -31.65 -12.47 -14.82
C TRP A 115 -30.55 -11.42 -14.79
N GLY A 116 -30.93 -10.20 -14.54
CA GLY A 116 -30.10 -9.00 -14.43
C GLY A 116 -30.88 -7.75 -14.88
N THR A 117 -30.22 -6.62 -15.05
CA THR A 117 -30.80 -5.36 -15.49
C THR A 117 -31.11 -5.41 -16.99
N PRO A 118 -32.38 -5.33 -17.41
CA PRO A 118 -32.76 -5.32 -18.83
C PRO A 118 -32.25 -4.06 -19.55
N LEU A 119 -31.82 -4.21 -20.81
CA LEU A 119 -31.53 -3.07 -21.66
C LEU A 119 -32.83 -2.27 -21.90
N PRO A 120 -32.86 -0.95 -21.65
CA PRO A 120 -34.04 -0.12 -21.83
C PRO A 120 -34.23 0.30 -23.31
N ILE A 121 -34.11 -0.67 -24.22
CA ILE A 121 -34.18 -0.44 -25.67
C ILE A 121 -35.36 -1.21 -26.23
N TRP A 122 -36.23 -0.51 -26.96
CA TRP A 122 -37.33 -1.07 -27.75
C TRP A 122 -37.02 -0.90 -29.22
N GLN A 123 -37.29 -1.91 -30.00
CA GLN A 123 -37.10 -1.95 -31.45
C GLN A 123 -38.42 -2.30 -32.13
N SER A 124 -38.69 -1.68 -33.29
CA SER A 124 -39.82 -2.03 -34.11
C SER A 124 -39.71 -3.43 -34.71
N ASP A 125 -40.77 -4.20 -34.70
CA ASP A 125 -40.88 -5.51 -35.33
C ASP A 125 -41.33 -5.46 -36.81
N ALA A 126 -41.45 -4.25 -37.41
CA ALA A 126 -41.71 -4.12 -38.84
C ALA A 126 -40.54 -4.73 -39.66
N PRO A 127 -40.85 -5.40 -40.79
CA PRO A 127 -39.82 -5.94 -41.67
C PRO A 127 -38.79 -4.87 -42.08
N ASP A 128 -37.51 -5.22 -41.99
CA ASP A 128 -36.38 -4.34 -42.34
C ASP A 128 -36.29 -3.01 -41.58
N SER A 129 -37.01 -2.88 -40.46
CA SER A 129 -36.96 -1.69 -39.61
C SER A 129 -35.68 -1.63 -38.78
N GLU A 130 -35.02 -0.47 -38.77
CA GLU A 130 -33.95 -0.11 -37.86
C GLU A 130 -34.41 0.88 -36.77
N TYR A 131 -35.73 1.09 -36.65
CA TYR A 131 -36.27 2.06 -35.70
C TYR A 131 -36.16 1.54 -34.26
N ILE A 132 -35.49 2.30 -33.42
CA ILE A 132 -35.27 2.01 -31.99
C ILE A 132 -35.66 3.19 -31.12
N GLU A 133 -36.10 2.92 -29.91
CA GLU A 133 -36.28 3.91 -28.85
C GLU A 133 -35.53 3.44 -27.58
N VAL A 134 -34.83 4.36 -26.93
CA VAL A 134 -34.20 4.15 -25.63
C VAL A 134 -35.02 4.87 -24.57
N ILE A 135 -35.52 4.16 -23.58
CA ILE A 135 -36.36 4.70 -22.52
C ILE A 135 -35.51 5.05 -21.32
N GLY A 136 -35.42 6.33 -20.96
CA GLY A 136 -34.53 6.86 -19.93
C GLY A 136 -35.16 6.95 -18.54
N SER A 137 -36.50 6.82 -18.42
CA SER A 137 -37.18 6.96 -17.13
C SER A 137 -38.50 6.19 -17.07
N ILE A 138 -39.01 5.94 -15.85
CA ILE A 138 -40.38 5.42 -15.66
C ILE A 138 -41.42 6.38 -16.23
N ALA A 139 -41.19 7.69 -16.16
CA ALA A 139 -42.11 8.69 -16.74
C ALA A 139 -42.19 8.55 -18.26
N ASP A 140 -41.04 8.36 -18.96
CA ASP A 140 -41.02 8.11 -20.40
C ASP A 140 -41.72 6.79 -20.76
N LEU A 141 -41.45 5.73 -19.97
CA LEU A 141 -42.10 4.44 -20.17
C LEU A 141 -43.62 4.55 -20.01
N ARG A 142 -44.08 5.26 -18.99
CA ARG A 142 -45.51 5.51 -18.73
C ARG A 142 -46.17 6.33 -19.86
N ALA A 143 -45.45 7.28 -20.43
CA ALA A 143 -45.95 8.05 -21.58
C ALA A 143 -46.16 7.18 -22.84
N LYS A 144 -45.42 6.06 -22.97
CA LYS A 144 -45.51 5.14 -24.11
C LYS A 144 -46.55 4.03 -23.91
N CYS A 145 -46.67 3.47 -22.74
CA CYS A 145 -47.48 2.28 -22.45
C CYS A 145 -48.16 2.34 -21.07
N GLY A 146 -48.64 3.54 -20.66
CA GLY A 146 -49.17 3.78 -19.31
C GLY A 146 -50.31 2.83 -18.90
N ASP A 147 -51.15 2.43 -19.83
CA ASP A 147 -52.29 1.51 -19.58
C ASP A 147 -51.82 0.08 -19.20
N GLN A 148 -50.57 -0.26 -19.51
CA GLN A 148 -49.98 -1.57 -19.22
C GLN A 148 -49.19 -1.59 -17.89
N LEU A 149 -49.00 -0.42 -17.28
CA LEU A 149 -48.23 -0.27 -16.04
C LEU A 149 -49.14 -0.13 -14.81
N PRO A 150 -48.73 -0.61 -13.64
CA PRO A 150 -49.38 -0.30 -12.36
C PRO A 150 -49.53 1.21 -12.15
N GLU A 151 -50.61 1.64 -11.46
CA GLU A 151 -50.81 3.06 -11.14
C GLU A 151 -49.71 3.64 -10.30
N ASN A 152 -49.25 2.88 -9.26
CA ASN A 152 -48.16 3.27 -8.41
C ASN A 152 -46.81 2.84 -9.04
N ASN A 153 -45.86 3.76 -9.11
CA ASN A 153 -44.52 3.48 -9.65
C ASN A 153 -43.74 2.43 -8.82
N ASP A 154 -43.99 2.35 -7.52
CA ASP A 154 -43.30 1.38 -6.64
C ASP A 154 -43.71 -0.08 -6.91
N ASP A 155 -44.85 -0.28 -7.61
CA ASP A 155 -45.35 -1.60 -7.99
C ASP A 155 -44.88 -2.05 -9.39
N ILE A 156 -44.09 -1.22 -10.07
CA ILE A 156 -43.58 -1.52 -11.42
C ILE A 156 -42.35 -2.43 -11.28
N ASP A 157 -42.43 -3.65 -11.79
CA ASP A 157 -41.30 -4.54 -11.93
C ASP A 157 -40.63 -4.37 -13.31
N LEU A 158 -39.40 -3.84 -13.32
CA LEU A 158 -38.61 -3.62 -14.53
C LEU A 158 -37.74 -4.84 -14.92
N HIS A 159 -37.83 -5.97 -14.19
CA HIS A 159 -37.14 -7.20 -14.54
C HIS A 159 -37.86 -8.02 -15.61
N ARG A 160 -37.16 -8.94 -16.21
CA ARG A 160 -37.75 -9.99 -17.04
C ARG A 160 -38.54 -10.97 -16.18
N PRO A 161 -39.71 -11.48 -16.65
CA PRO A 161 -40.32 -11.26 -17.99
C PRO A 161 -41.28 -10.07 -18.05
N PHE A 162 -41.45 -9.34 -16.94
CA PHE A 162 -42.50 -8.31 -16.84
C PHE A 162 -42.29 -7.17 -17.84
N VAL A 163 -41.10 -6.60 -17.91
CA VAL A 163 -40.75 -5.49 -18.81
C VAL A 163 -40.80 -5.90 -20.29
N ASP A 164 -40.59 -7.17 -20.62
CA ASP A 164 -40.62 -7.70 -21.98
C ASP A 164 -42.03 -7.66 -22.61
N ASN A 165 -43.06 -7.61 -21.77
CA ASN A 165 -44.47 -7.57 -22.21
C ASN A 165 -44.96 -6.15 -22.57
N LEU A 166 -44.18 -5.12 -22.23
CA LEU A 166 -44.54 -3.73 -22.49
C LEU A 166 -44.29 -3.38 -23.96
N THR A 167 -45.34 -3.01 -24.67
CA THR A 167 -45.32 -2.75 -26.13
C THR A 167 -46.16 -1.54 -26.49
N TRP A 168 -45.84 -0.91 -27.60
CA TRP A 168 -46.62 0.20 -28.18
C TRP A 168 -46.46 0.24 -29.71
N PRO A 169 -47.35 0.95 -30.45
CA PRO A 169 -47.23 1.09 -31.89
C PRO A 169 -45.93 1.83 -32.28
N ALA A 170 -45.21 1.30 -33.26
CA ALA A 170 -44.06 1.97 -33.87
C ALA A 170 -44.52 2.95 -34.99
N PRO A 171 -43.76 4.04 -35.25
CA PRO A 171 -44.07 5.00 -36.31
C PRO A 171 -44.05 4.42 -37.71
N ASP A 172 -43.37 3.30 -37.94
CA ASP A 172 -43.25 2.59 -39.22
C ASP A 172 -44.34 1.53 -39.45
N GLY A 173 -45.32 1.46 -38.54
CA GLY A 173 -46.45 0.53 -38.61
C GLY A 173 -46.19 -0.82 -37.92
N GLY A 174 -45.05 -1.04 -37.37
CA GLY A 174 -44.73 -2.20 -36.52
C GLY A 174 -45.16 -2.01 -35.06
N THR A 175 -44.71 -2.90 -34.20
CA THR A 175 -44.88 -2.84 -32.76
C THR A 175 -43.52 -2.71 -32.11
N MET A 176 -43.38 -1.76 -31.20
CA MET A 176 -42.16 -1.62 -30.38
C MET A 176 -42.09 -2.76 -29.37
N ARG A 177 -41.02 -3.54 -29.41
CA ARG A 177 -40.73 -4.63 -28.49
C ARG A 177 -39.35 -4.44 -27.87
N ARG A 178 -39.24 -4.71 -26.57
CA ARG A 178 -37.94 -4.63 -25.90
C ARG A 178 -36.99 -5.68 -26.47
N VAL A 179 -35.72 -5.30 -26.66
CA VAL A 179 -34.64 -6.25 -26.98
C VAL A 179 -34.44 -7.20 -25.79
N GLU A 180 -34.26 -8.53 -26.04
CA GLU A 180 -34.23 -9.51 -24.97
C GLU A 180 -32.99 -9.45 -24.09
N ASP A 181 -31.94 -8.79 -24.54
CA ASP A 181 -30.65 -8.71 -23.85
C ASP A 181 -30.75 -7.93 -22.54
N LEU A 182 -29.81 -8.26 -21.65
CA LEU A 182 -29.54 -7.57 -20.40
C LEU A 182 -28.30 -6.67 -20.53
N ILE A 183 -28.15 -5.72 -19.62
CA ILE A 183 -26.95 -4.90 -19.50
C ILE A 183 -25.80 -5.74 -18.91
N ASP A 184 -24.58 -5.43 -19.30
CA ASP A 184 -23.37 -5.90 -18.64
C ASP A 184 -23.38 -5.46 -17.17
N VAL A 185 -23.22 -6.40 -16.25
CA VAL A 185 -23.12 -6.14 -14.80
C VAL A 185 -22.01 -5.14 -14.43
N TRP A 186 -21.01 -4.98 -15.29
CA TRP A 186 -20.00 -3.94 -15.13
C TRP A 186 -20.53 -2.53 -15.38
N PHE A 187 -21.59 -2.38 -16.16
CA PHE A 187 -22.31 -1.12 -16.28
C PHE A 187 -23.06 -0.80 -14.98
N ASP A 188 -23.75 -1.78 -14.40
CA ASP A 188 -24.45 -1.59 -13.12
C ASP A 188 -23.49 -1.11 -12.04
N SER A 189 -22.35 -1.79 -11.88
CA SER A 189 -21.32 -1.40 -10.90
C SER A 189 -20.66 -0.06 -11.23
N GLY A 190 -20.45 0.25 -12.50
CA GLY A 190 -19.89 1.53 -12.96
C GLY A 190 -20.86 2.70 -12.85
N ALA A 191 -22.17 2.43 -12.82
CA ALA A 191 -23.20 3.43 -12.59
C ALA A 191 -23.44 3.74 -11.10
N MET A 192 -22.76 3.05 -10.18
CA MET A 192 -22.95 3.18 -8.73
C MET A 192 -22.96 4.64 -8.23
N PRO A 193 -22.04 5.54 -8.66
CA PRO A 193 -22.04 6.92 -8.18
C PRO A 193 -23.35 7.68 -8.44
N PHE A 194 -24.05 7.31 -9.50
CA PHE A 194 -25.34 7.87 -9.91
C PHE A 194 -26.50 7.13 -9.24
N ALA A 195 -26.47 5.81 -9.34
CA ALA A 195 -27.56 4.94 -8.91
C ALA A 195 -27.81 5.00 -7.40
N GLN A 196 -26.77 5.09 -6.57
CA GLN A 196 -26.92 5.19 -5.12
C GLN A 196 -27.73 6.41 -4.65
N TRP A 197 -27.75 7.47 -5.43
CA TRP A 197 -28.47 8.70 -5.14
C TRP A 197 -29.75 8.84 -5.96
N HIS A 198 -30.05 7.91 -6.85
CA HIS A 198 -31.11 8.00 -7.85
C HIS A 198 -30.99 9.29 -8.71
N TYR A 199 -29.73 9.69 -8.98
CA TYR A 199 -29.45 10.86 -9.84
C TYR A 199 -29.80 10.54 -11.31
N PRO A 200 -30.40 11.48 -12.09
CA PRO A 200 -30.62 12.90 -11.74
C PRO A 200 -32.01 13.19 -11.12
N PHE A 201 -32.81 12.18 -10.79
CA PHE A 201 -34.21 12.33 -10.38
C PHE A 201 -34.35 12.75 -8.93
N GLU A 202 -33.43 12.29 -8.04
CA GLU A 202 -33.41 12.56 -6.62
C GLU A 202 -31.99 12.92 -6.14
N ASN A 203 -31.88 13.45 -4.93
CA ASN A 203 -30.62 13.65 -4.19
C ASN A 203 -29.51 14.41 -4.96
N LYS A 204 -29.89 15.30 -5.88
CA LYS A 204 -28.96 16.02 -6.74
C LYS A 204 -27.89 16.78 -5.97
N GLU A 205 -28.26 17.46 -4.88
CA GLU A 205 -27.31 18.23 -4.05
C GLU A 205 -26.26 17.33 -3.38
N ILE A 206 -26.64 16.12 -2.97
CA ILE A 206 -25.71 15.15 -2.36
C ILE A 206 -24.76 14.64 -3.43
N PHE A 207 -25.28 14.28 -4.61
CA PHE A 207 -24.46 13.86 -5.73
C PHE A 207 -23.42 14.92 -6.11
N GLU A 208 -23.84 16.18 -6.30
CA GLU A 208 -22.93 17.27 -6.66
C GLU A 208 -21.82 17.54 -5.64
N LYS A 209 -22.06 17.23 -4.36
CA LYS A 209 -21.06 17.34 -3.28
C LYS A 209 -20.12 16.14 -3.20
N THR A 210 -20.56 14.96 -3.64
CA THR A 210 -19.82 13.70 -3.46
C THR A 210 -19.22 13.15 -4.75
N TYR A 211 -19.53 13.75 -5.90
CA TYR A 211 -18.98 13.37 -7.20
C TYR A 211 -17.97 14.41 -7.71
N PRO A 212 -16.78 14.01 -8.20
CA PRO A 212 -16.18 12.66 -8.19
C PRO A 212 -15.88 12.16 -6.78
N GLY A 213 -15.89 10.83 -6.57
CA GLY A 213 -15.53 10.21 -5.31
C GLY A 213 -14.10 10.55 -4.88
N ASP A 214 -13.87 10.77 -3.60
CA ASP A 214 -12.55 11.17 -3.11
C ASP A 214 -11.53 10.03 -3.15
N PHE A 215 -11.97 8.79 -2.92
CA PHE A 215 -11.07 7.65 -2.77
C PHE A 215 -11.71 6.33 -3.22
N ILE A 216 -10.90 5.49 -3.89
CA ILE A 216 -11.25 4.11 -4.24
C ILE A 216 -10.03 3.19 -4.07
N ALA A 217 -10.23 1.97 -3.58
CA ALA A 217 -9.15 0.98 -3.42
C ALA A 217 -9.64 -0.42 -3.77
N GLU A 218 -9.01 -1.04 -4.76
CA GLU A 218 -9.31 -2.40 -5.20
C GLU A 218 -8.06 -3.08 -5.79
N GLY A 219 -8.17 -4.35 -6.17
CA GLY A 219 -7.10 -5.11 -6.79
C GLY A 219 -6.71 -4.62 -8.18
N VAL A 220 -5.51 -4.98 -8.63
CA VAL A 220 -4.95 -4.59 -9.93
C VAL A 220 -5.77 -5.09 -11.14
N ASP A 221 -6.55 -6.15 -10.97
CA ASP A 221 -7.47 -6.67 -11.98
C ASP A 221 -8.59 -5.68 -12.32
N GLN A 222 -8.95 -4.80 -11.39
CA GLN A 222 -9.98 -3.78 -11.58
C GLN A 222 -9.60 -2.65 -12.55
N THR A 223 -8.35 -2.58 -12.97
CA THR A 223 -7.95 -1.73 -14.10
C THR A 223 -8.65 -2.12 -15.42
N ARG A 224 -9.18 -3.34 -15.50
CA ARG A 224 -10.01 -3.87 -16.60
C ARG A 224 -11.38 -4.36 -16.11
N GLY A 225 -11.90 -3.72 -15.08
CA GLY A 225 -13.17 -3.96 -14.44
C GLY A 225 -13.72 -2.65 -13.92
N TRP A 226 -13.93 -2.57 -12.61
CA TRP A 226 -14.63 -1.47 -11.98
C TRP A 226 -13.97 -0.10 -12.17
N PHE A 227 -12.64 0.01 -12.11
CA PHE A 227 -11.96 1.29 -12.38
C PHE A 227 -12.26 1.81 -13.78
N TYR A 228 -12.23 0.92 -14.79
CA TYR A 228 -12.53 1.32 -16.15
C TYR A 228 -13.99 1.71 -16.34
N THR A 229 -14.92 0.93 -15.82
CA THR A 229 -16.35 1.18 -16.05
C THR A 229 -16.84 2.43 -15.33
N LEU A 230 -16.37 2.70 -14.13
CA LEU A 230 -16.59 3.99 -13.43
C LEU A 230 -16.06 5.16 -14.25
N HIS A 231 -14.82 5.07 -14.74
CA HIS A 231 -14.18 6.12 -15.53
C HIS A 231 -14.87 6.35 -16.86
N ALA A 232 -15.28 5.28 -17.56
CA ALA A 232 -15.97 5.35 -18.84
C ALA A 232 -17.35 6.00 -18.68
N ILE A 233 -18.16 5.58 -17.70
CA ILE A 233 -19.49 6.15 -17.45
C ILE A 233 -19.37 7.61 -16.99
N GLY A 234 -18.43 7.90 -16.07
CA GLY A 234 -18.18 9.27 -15.62
C GLY A 234 -17.79 10.21 -16.76
N THR A 235 -16.93 9.75 -17.67
CA THR A 235 -16.54 10.52 -18.86
C THR A 235 -17.72 10.75 -19.81
N LEU A 236 -18.51 9.70 -20.05
CA LEU A 236 -19.65 9.78 -20.99
C LEU A 236 -20.79 10.66 -20.46
N VAL A 237 -21.06 10.63 -19.16
CA VAL A 237 -22.24 11.29 -18.57
C VAL A 237 -21.91 12.68 -18.02
N MET A 238 -20.73 12.84 -17.40
CA MET A 238 -20.35 14.06 -16.69
C MET A 238 -19.18 14.82 -17.33
N ASP A 239 -18.59 14.28 -18.39
CA ASP A 239 -17.33 14.80 -18.96
C ASP A 239 -16.22 14.96 -17.91
N ASN A 240 -16.20 14.05 -16.91
CA ASN A 240 -15.29 14.10 -15.77
C ASN A 240 -14.88 12.68 -15.34
N TYR A 241 -13.77 12.56 -14.59
CA TYR A 241 -13.39 11.31 -13.93
C TYR A 241 -14.34 11.00 -12.77
N ALA A 242 -14.51 9.71 -12.45
CA ALA A 242 -15.44 9.29 -11.40
C ALA A 242 -14.83 9.29 -9.98
N TYR A 243 -13.51 9.33 -9.85
CA TYR A 243 -12.77 9.27 -8.58
C TYR A 243 -11.44 10.03 -8.69
N ARG A 244 -11.00 10.60 -7.54
CA ARG A 244 -9.79 11.46 -7.45
C ARG A 244 -8.53 10.67 -7.13
N ASN A 245 -8.63 9.74 -6.16
CA ASN A 245 -7.51 8.99 -5.63
C ASN A 245 -7.77 7.49 -5.71
N VAL A 246 -6.79 6.74 -6.19
CA VAL A 246 -6.89 5.29 -6.38
C VAL A 246 -5.71 4.59 -5.74
N VAL A 247 -5.96 3.68 -4.82
CA VAL A 247 -4.96 2.72 -4.35
C VAL A 247 -5.21 1.37 -5.02
N VAL A 248 -4.23 0.90 -5.78
CA VAL A 248 -4.31 -0.37 -6.51
C VAL A 248 -3.63 -1.46 -5.70
N ASN A 249 -4.40 -2.32 -5.07
CA ASN A 249 -3.86 -3.35 -4.19
C ASN A 249 -3.18 -4.48 -4.96
N GLY A 250 -2.03 -4.91 -4.43
CA GLY A 250 -1.36 -6.15 -4.82
C GLY A 250 -2.09 -7.39 -4.29
N LEU A 251 -1.56 -8.56 -4.60
CA LEU A 251 -2.12 -9.84 -4.16
C LEU A 251 -1.58 -10.25 -2.79
N VAL A 252 -2.44 -10.86 -1.98
CA VAL A 252 -2.02 -11.61 -0.80
C VAL A 252 -1.69 -13.03 -1.23
N LEU A 253 -0.41 -13.40 -1.11
CA LEU A 253 0.16 -14.69 -1.51
C LEU A 253 0.47 -15.52 -0.26
N ASP A 254 0.59 -16.83 -0.41
CA ASP A 254 1.09 -17.69 0.66
C ASP A 254 2.60 -17.46 0.94
N GLU A 255 3.16 -18.15 1.93
CA GLU A 255 4.58 -18.02 2.30
C GLU A 255 5.54 -18.37 1.15
N LYS A 256 5.11 -19.23 0.21
CA LYS A 256 5.88 -19.61 -0.97
C LYS A 256 5.77 -18.59 -2.11
N GLY A 257 4.84 -17.64 -2.00
CA GLY A 257 4.54 -16.65 -3.03
C GLY A 257 3.54 -17.15 -4.09
N GLU A 258 2.76 -18.20 -3.77
CA GLU A 258 1.69 -18.67 -4.63
C GLU A 258 0.35 -18.01 -4.29
N LYS A 259 -0.50 -17.84 -5.30
CA LYS A 259 -1.86 -17.30 -5.11
C LYS A 259 -2.66 -18.24 -4.20
N MET A 260 -3.22 -17.69 -3.13
CA MET A 260 -4.11 -18.42 -2.22
C MET A 260 -5.41 -18.79 -2.92
N SER A 261 -5.85 -20.04 -2.73
CA SER A 261 -7.16 -20.49 -3.16
C SER A 261 -7.70 -21.62 -2.26
N LYS A 262 -9.02 -21.65 -2.07
CA LYS A 262 -9.67 -22.72 -1.31
C LYS A 262 -9.43 -24.11 -1.93
N SER A 263 -9.39 -24.19 -3.26
CA SER A 263 -9.16 -25.43 -3.99
C SER A 263 -7.75 -26.00 -3.80
N LYS A 264 -6.74 -25.18 -3.55
CA LYS A 264 -5.37 -25.59 -3.25
C LYS A 264 -5.12 -25.87 -1.76
N GLY A 265 -6.06 -25.51 -0.87
CA GLY A 265 -5.90 -25.68 0.57
C GLY A 265 -4.83 -24.79 1.21
N ASN A 266 -4.37 -23.73 0.51
CA ASN A 266 -3.35 -22.81 0.97
C ASN A 266 -3.92 -21.44 1.40
N ALA A 267 -5.24 -21.31 1.48
CA ALA A 267 -5.89 -20.09 1.97
C ALA A 267 -5.89 -20.08 3.50
N ALA A 268 -5.39 -19.01 4.11
CA ALA A 268 -5.53 -18.77 5.54
C ALA A 268 -6.99 -18.40 5.88
N ASP A 269 -7.53 -18.93 6.96
CA ASP A 269 -8.83 -18.52 7.47
C ASP A 269 -8.67 -17.23 8.31
N PRO A 270 -9.26 -16.10 7.88
CA PRO A 270 -9.13 -14.84 8.60
C PRO A 270 -9.70 -14.90 10.01
N PHE A 271 -10.79 -15.63 10.23
CA PHE A 271 -11.44 -15.70 11.54
C PHE A 271 -10.65 -16.53 12.56
N GLU A 272 -10.03 -17.63 12.12
CA GLU A 272 -9.09 -18.38 12.98
C GLU A 272 -7.92 -17.50 13.42
N LEU A 273 -7.35 -16.73 12.49
CA LEU A 273 -6.25 -15.81 12.78
C LEU A 273 -6.67 -14.66 13.69
N ILE A 274 -7.86 -14.08 13.48
CA ILE A 274 -8.41 -13.02 14.32
C ILE A 274 -8.61 -13.53 15.75
N ASN A 275 -9.15 -14.73 15.93
CA ASN A 275 -9.35 -15.33 17.25
C ASN A 275 -8.02 -15.63 17.96
N LYS A 276 -6.97 -15.97 17.20
CA LYS A 276 -5.66 -16.34 17.74
C LYS A 276 -4.78 -15.14 18.07
N TYR A 277 -4.78 -14.12 17.21
CA TYR A 277 -3.84 -13.01 17.28
C TYR A 277 -4.47 -11.64 17.53
N GLY A 278 -5.79 -11.53 17.40
CA GLY A 278 -6.49 -10.25 17.39
C GLY A 278 -6.46 -9.55 16.05
N VAL A 279 -7.53 -8.84 15.73
CA VAL A 279 -7.70 -8.19 14.42
C VAL A 279 -6.69 -7.08 14.18
N ASP A 280 -6.32 -6.30 15.20
CA ASP A 280 -5.40 -5.17 15.04
C ASP A 280 -3.98 -5.62 14.73
N ALA A 281 -3.54 -6.77 15.26
CA ALA A 281 -2.23 -7.33 14.93
C ALA A 281 -2.14 -7.73 13.45
N ILE A 282 -3.23 -8.30 12.89
CA ILE A 282 -3.32 -8.68 11.49
C ILE A 282 -3.36 -7.43 10.60
N ARG A 283 -4.24 -6.46 10.92
CA ARG A 283 -4.36 -5.20 10.19
C ARG A 283 -3.02 -4.46 10.14
N TRP A 284 -2.37 -4.36 11.30
CA TRP A 284 -1.07 -3.70 11.41
C TRP A 284 0.00 -4.42 10.59
N TYR A 285 0.09 -5.75 10.69
CA TYR A 285 1.01 -6.55 9.90
C TYR A 285 0.82 -6.33 8.40
N MET A 286 -0.43 -6.34 7.92
CA MET A 286 -0.72 -6.13 6.50
C MET A 286 -0.33 -4.73 6.02
N MET A 287 -0.49 -3.70 6.87
CA MET A 287 -0.17 -2.32 6.50
C MET A 287 1.30 -1.96 6.68
N SER A 288 2.00 -2.51 7.70
CA SER A 288 3.40 -2.15 7.99
C SER A 288 4.42 -2.99 7.21
N ASN A 289 4.06 -4.23 6.82
CA ASN A 289 5.00 -5.17 6.22
C ASN A 289 5.38 -4.78 4.79
N THR A 290 4.40 -4.50 3.96
CA THR A 290 4.58 -4.24 2.52
C THR A 290 3.62 -3.13 2.07
N PRO A 291 4.02 -2.21 1.17
CA PRO A 291 3.08 -1.25 0.60
C PRO A 291 1.87 -1.94 -0.02
N PRO A 292 0.65 -1.37 0.09
CA PRO A 292 -0.58 -2.03 -0.36
C PRO A 292 -0.58 -2.48 -1.83
N TRP A 293 0.17 -1.79 -2.69
CA TRP A 293 0.28 -2.11 -4.14
C TRP A 293 1.30 -3.18 -4.47
N GLU A 294 2.07 -3.65 -3.50
CA GLU A 294 2.99 -4.76 -3.68
C GLU A 294 2.36 -6.08 -3.21
N ASN A 295 2.82 -7.20 -3.77
CA ASN A 295 2.34 -8.50 -3.33
C ASN A 295 2.86 -8.83 -1.93
N LEU A 296 1.94 -9.08 -1.00
CA LEU A 296 2.25 -9.49 0.36
C LEU A 296 2.39 -11.02 0.43
N LYS A 297 3.56 -11.51 0.80
CA LYS A 297 3.73 -12.90 1.24
C LYS A 297 3.25 -13.02 2.69
N PHE A 298 2.05 -13.54 2.85
CA PHE A 298 1.41 -13.66 4.16
C PHE A 298 2.03 -14.79 4.99
N SER A 299 2.34 -14.49 6.24
CA SER A 299 2.95 -15.43 7.19
C SER A 299 2.44 -15.18 8.60
N GLU A 300 2.00 -16.24 9.30
CA GLU A 300 1.63 -16.15 10.72
C GLU A 300 2.81 -15.68 11.59
N ARG A 301 4.02 -16.07 11.25
CA ARG A 301 5.23 -15.62 11.93
C ARG A 301 5.37 -14.09 11.87
N GLY A 302 5.01 -13.46 10.75
CA GLY A 302 5.02 -12.00 10.61
C GLY A 302 4.06 -11.31 11.58
N ILE A 303 2.86 -11.89 11.78
CA ILE A 303 1.89 -11.39 12.77
C ILE A 303 2.45 -11.49 14.20
N VAL A 304 3.04 -12.62 14.55
CA VAL A 304 3.68 -12.83 15.87
C VAL A 304 4.83 -11.84 16.08
N GLU A 305 5.63 -11.57 15.07
CA GLU A 305 6.69 -10.57 15.16
C GLU A 305 6.14 -9.16 15.35
N THR A 306 5.07 -8.80 14.67
CA THR A 306 4.36 -7.52 14.85
C THR A 306 3.84 -7.38 16.27
N GLN A 307 3.18 -8.41 16.82
CA GLN A 307 2.75 -8.40 18.22
C GLN A 307 3.93 -8.20 19.17
N ARG A 308 5.01 -8.95 18.99
CA ARG A 308 6.17 -8.92 19.88
C ARG A 308 6.93 -7.59 19.83
N LYS A 309 7.18 -7.08 18.62
CA LYS A 309 8.05 -5.91 18.42
C LYS A 309 7.30 -4.59 18.61
N PHE A 310 6.03 -4.53 18.28
CA PHE A 310 5.26 -3.30 18.33
C PHE A 310 4.24 -3.29 19.47
N PHE A 311 3.18 -4.11 19.42
CA PHE A 311 2.11 -4.06 20.42
C PHE A 311 2.59 -4.36 21.84
N ASN A 312 3.43 -5.38 22.03
CA ASN A 312 3.97 -5.69 23.34
C ASN A 312 4.91 -4.60 23.85
N THR A 313 5.69 -3.97 22.95
CA THR A 313 6.55 -2.84 23.31
C THR A 313 5.74 -1.67 23.82
N LEU A 314 4.68 -1.30 23.10
CA LEU A 314 3.81 -0.21 23.51
C LEU A 314 2.99 -0.56 24.78
N SER A 315 2.49 -1.81 24.90
CA SER A 315 1.84 -2.31 26.11
C SER A 315 2.76 -2.27 27.34
N ASN A 316 4.06 -2.55 27.15
CA ASN A 316 5.04 -2.45 28.24
C ASN A 316 5.26 -1.00 28.69
N VAL A 317 5.27 -0.05 27.75
CA VAL A 317 5.32 1.39 28.10
C VAL A 317 4.11 1.78 28.91
N TYR A 318 2.90 1.41 28.44
CA TYR A 318 1.65 1.65 29.16
C TYR A 318 1.66 1.01 30.55
N SER A 319 2.03 -0.27 30.65
CA SER A 319 2.06 -1.00 31.93
C SER A 319 3.08 -0.40 32.92
N PHE A 320 4.24 0.02 32.43
CA PHE A 320 5.23 0.73 33.23
C PHE A 320 4.66 2.04 33.77
N PHE A 321 4.06 2.86 32.89
CA PHE A 321 3.41 4.10 33.29
C PHE A 321 2.30 3.84 34.34
N ALA A 322 1.36 2.96 34.03
CA ALA A 322 0.21 2.68 34.90
C ALA A 322 0.62 2.17 36.29
N THR A 323 1.67 1.31 36.35
CA THR A 323 2.19 0.78 37.63
C THR A 323 2.65 1.91 38.54
N TYR A 324 3.51 2.79 38.05
CA TYR A 324 4.09 3.85 38.89
C TYR A 324 3.11 5.01 39.09
N ALA A 325 2.30 5.36 38.11
CA ALA A 325 1.24 6.36 38.24
C ALA A 325 0.24 5.99 39.35
N ASN A 326 -0.15 4.71 39.43
CA ASN A 326 -1.04 4.22 40.49
C ASN A 326 -0.37 4.27 41.86
N VAL A 327 0.89 3.85 41.97
CA VAL A 327 1.65 3.88 43.24
C VAL A 327 1.81 5.32 43.76
N ASP A 328 2.10 6.24 42.86
CA ASP A 328 2.35 7.63 43.21
C ASP A 328 1.06 8.49 43.32
N GLY A 329 -0.10 7.93 42.95
CA GLY A 329 -1.36 8.64 42.88
C GLY A 329 -1.34 9.80 41.88
N TYR A 330 -0.70 9.57 40.72
CA TYR A 330 -0.54 10.59 39.69
C TYR A 330 -1.90 11.09 39.20
N SER A 331 -2.05 12.40 39.19
CA SER A 331 -3.15 13.10 38.53
C SER A 331 -2.58 14.28 37.75
N SER A 332 -3.20 14.65 36.63
CA SER A 332 -2.72 15.72 35.73
C SER A 332 -2.93 17.14 36.30
N ALA A 333 -2.79 17.34 37.59
CA ALA A 333 -3.15 18.59 38.28
C ALA A 333 -2.24 19.79 37.94
N SER A 334 -1.02 19.56 37.43
CA SER A 334 -0.08 20.64 37.04
C SER A 334 0.42 20.42 35.64
N HIS A 335 0.29 21.43 34.77
CA HIS A 335 0.89 21.45 33.45
C HIS A 335 2.31 22.06 33.53
N ILE A 336 3.29 21.31 33.04
CA ILE A 336 4.68 21.77 32.87
C ILE A 336 4.90 21.97 31.37
N ALA A 337 5.24 23.22 30.99
CA ALA A 337 5.51 23.57 29.60
C ALA A 337 6.69 22.75 29.06
N ILE A 338 6.70 22.44 27.77
CA ILE A 338 7.71 21.54 27.17
C ILE A 338 9.13 22.14 27.31
N GLU A 339 9.26 23.44 27.16
CA GLU A 339 10.51 24.19 27.31
C GLU A 339 11.12 24.10 28.72
N ASP A 340 10.28 23.89 29.74
CA ASP A 340 10.70 23.78 31.13
C ASP A 340 11.05 22.33 31.55
N ARG A 341 10.79 21.37 30.67
CA ARG A 341 11.09 19.95 30.92
C ARG A 341 12.57 19.63 30.66
N PRO A 342 13.12 18.58 31.29
CA PRO A 342 14.45 18.06 30.99
C PRO A 342 14.65 17.76 29.50
N GLU A 343 15.90 17.81 29.06
CA GLU A 343 16.29 17.63 27.65
C GLU A 343 15.75 16.34 27.04
N MET A 344 15.75 15.23 27.78
CA MET A 344 15.22 13.95 27.30
C MET A 344 13.69 14.02 27.04
N ASP A 345 12.96 14.76 27.85
CA ASP A 345 11.51 14.95 27.66
C ASP A 345 11.27 15.84 26.44
N ARG A 346 12.02 16.93 26.28
CA ARG A 346 11.95 17.81 25.10
C ARG A 346 12.28 17.05 23.82
N TRP A 347 13.30 16.17 23.87
CA TRP A 347 13.66 15.34 22.74
C TRP A 347 12.52 14.41 22.31
N ILE A 348 11.95 13.64 23.24
CA ILE A 348 10.88 12.69 22.85
C ILE A 348 9.62 13.40 22.39
N MET A 349 9.32 14.60 22.91
CA MET A 349 8.22 15.42 22.44
C MET A 349 8.47 15.99 21.03
N SER A 350 9.70 16.41 20.73
CA SER A 350 10.10 16.77 19.37
C SER A 350 9.95 15.59 18.40
N ARG A 351 10.41 14.41 18.79
CA ARG A 351 10.25 13.18 18.01
C ARG A 351 8.78 12.83 17.78
N LEU A 352 7.93 13.02 18.80
CA LEU A 352 6.48 12.81 18.70
C LEU A 352 5.87 13.74 17.65
N ALA A 353 6.19 15.03 17.69
CA ALA A 353 5.71 16.01 16.73
C ALA A 353 6.18 15.68 15.30
N SER A 354 7.48 15.37 15.13
CA SER A 354 8.04 14.95 13.84
C SER A 354 7.39 13.67 13.29
N THR A 355 7.13 12.69 14.16
CA THR A 355 6.44 11.46 13.80
C THR A 355 4.98 11.73 13.39
N ALA A 356 4.28 12.58 14.14
CA ALA A 356 2.91 12.96 13.81
C ALA A 356 2.82 13.69 12.46
N ALA A 357 3.80 14.55 12.15
CA ALA A 357 3.90 15.21 10.85
C ALA A 357 4.14 14.21 9.72
N GLU A 358 5.07 13.26 9.90
CA GLU A 358 5.36 12.20 8.92
C GLU A 358 4.17 11.27 8.69
N VAL A 359 3.47 10.87 9.76
CA VAL A 359 2.27 10.03 9.66
C VAL A 359 1.15 10.75 8.92
N HIS A 360 0.95 12.04 9.20
CA HIS A 360 -0.04 12.84 8.51
C HIS A 360 0.25 12.93 7.00
N GLU A 361 1.47 13.32 6.64
CA GLU A 361 1.91 13.40 5.24
C GLU A 361 1.74 12.04 4.54
N ALA A 362 2.18 10.96 5.17
CA ALA A 362 2.09 9.62 4.62
C ALA A 362 0.63 9.17 4.37
N LEU A 363 -0.30 9.51 5.27
CA LEU A 363 -1.72 9.18 5.11
C LEU A 363 -2.40 10.06 4.05
N GLU A 364 -2.04 11.35 3.96
CA GLU A 364 -2.52 12.24 2.88
C GLU A 364 -2.07 11.75 1.49
N GLU A 365 -0.89 11.13 1.43
CA GLU A 365 -0.35 10.53 0.20
C GLU A 365 -0.83 9.08 -0.04
N TYR A 366 -1.70 8.53 0.80
CA TYR A 366 -2.16 7.13 0.76
C TYR A 366 -1.04 6.09 0.92
N HIS A 367 -0.02 6.40 1.75
CA HIS A 367 1.11 5.53 2.09
C HIS A 367 1.00 4.95 3.52
N PRO A 368 0.05 4.07 3.83
CA PRO A 368 -0.16 3.57 5.19
C PRO A 368 1.04 2.81 5.76
N THR A 369 1.86 2.20 4.91
CA THR A 369 3.07 1.49 5.34
C THR A 369 4.11 2.44 5.90
N ARG A 370 4.31 3.62 5.29
CA ARG A 370 5.19 4.66 5.80
C ARG A 370 4.68 5.16 7.16
N ALA A 371 3.38 5.43 7.26
CA ALA A 371 2.75 5.86 8.50
C ALA A 371 2.92 4.84 9.64
N ALA A 372 2.61 3.56 9.38
CA ALA A 372 2.75 2.49 10.37
C ALA A 372 4.20 2.34 10.86
N ARG A 373 5.18 2.34 9.94
CA ARG A 373 6.60 2.23 10.29
C ARG A 373 7.13 3.42 11.08
N ALA A 374 6.65 4.64 10.80
CA ALA A 374 7.00 5.82 11.60
C ALA A 374 6.51 5.68 13.05
N ILE A 375 5.29 5.16 13.26
CA ILE A 375 4.74 4.90 14.59
C ILE A 375 5.52 3.78 15.30
N GLU A 376 5.90 2.70 14.60
CA GLU A 376 6.74 1.62 15.14
C GLU A 376 8.09 2.15 15.62
N ALA A 377 8.76 2.96 14.79
CA ALA A 377 10.05 3.56 15.10
C ALA A 377 9.97 4.47 16.34
N PHE A 378 8.95 5.33 16.41
CA PHE A 378 8.71 6.17 17.59
C PHE A 378 8.43 5.34 18.85
N SER A 379 7.65 4.28 18.73
CA SER A 379 7.33 3.41 19.88
C SER A 379 8.59 2.70 20.42
N ASP A 380 9.51 2.31 19.54
CA ASP A 380 10.82 1.80 19.91
C ASP A 380 11.65 2.86 20.63
N GLU A 381 11.71 4.08 20.11
CA GLU A 381 12.40 5.21 20.75
C GLU A 381 11.85 5.52 22.13
N LEU A 382 10.53 5.54 22.26
CA LEU A 382 9.83 5.77 23.54
C LEU A 382 10.16 4.68 24.57
N SER A 383 10.11 3.41 24.19
CA SER A 383 10.35 2.28 25.09
C SER A 383 11.83 2.07 25.39
N ASN A 384 12.62 1.82 24.32
CA ASN A 384 13.98 1.30 24.42
C ASN A 384 15.04 2.39 24.64
N TRP A 385 14.64 3.67 24.49
CA TRP A 385 15.53 4.77 24.78
C TRP A 385 14.98 5.68 25.89
N TYR A 386 13.82 6.32 25.69
CA TYR A 386 13.28 7.26 26.63
C TYR A 386 12.95 6.62 28.00
N ILE A 387 12.04 5.63 28.04
CA ILE A 387 11.63 4.97 29.29
C ILE A 387 12.82 4.30 29.97
N ARG A 388 13.63 3.55 29.22
CA ARG A 388 14.76 2.81 29.77
C ARG A 388 15.76 3.72 30.48
N ARG A 389 16.05 4.89 29.93
CA ARG A 389 16.99 5.85 30.51
C ARG A 389 16.40 6.63 31.68
N ASN A 390 15.10 6.87 31.67
CA ASN A 390 14.41 7.67 32.67
C ASN A 390 13.81 6.84 33.82
N ARG A 391 14.00 5.53 33.86
CA ARG A 391 13.40 4.64 34.90
C ARG A 391 13.61 5.15 36.31
N ARG A 392 14.80 5.68 36.64
CA ARG A 392 15.14 6.21 37.98
C ARG A 392 14.24 7.35 38.39
N ARG A 393 13.79 8.19 37.47
CA ARG A 393 12.86 9.31 37.77
C ARG A 393 11.51 8.80 38.27
N PHE A 394 11.03 7.66 37.74
CA PHE A 394 9.79 7.04 38.19
C PHE A 394 9.96 6.27 39.51
N TRP A 395 11.16 5.75 39.79
CA TRP A 395 11.43 4.95 40.99
C TRP A 395 11.77 5.80 42.22
N SER A 396 12.21 7.05 42.04
CA SER A 396 12.57 7.91 43.17
C SER A 396 11.38 8.15 44.09
N ALA A 397 11.59 8.03 45.41
CA ALA A 397 10.60 8.42 46.40
C ALA A 397 10.35 9.95 46.33
N LYS A 398 9.13 10.39 46.62
CA LYS A 398 8.76 11.83 46.63
C LYS A 398 9.68 12.69 47.52
N ASP A 399 10.31 12.09 48.52
CA ASP A 399 11.12 12.78 49.54
C ASP A 399 12.64 12.72 49.28
N ALA A 400 13.11 12.12 48.18
CA ALA A 400 14.52 11.87 47.94
C ALA A 400 15.25 12.99 47.17
N GLY A 401 14.88 14.27 47.35
CA GLY A 401 15.64 15.40 46.83
C GLY A 401 15.51 15.65 45.32
N SER A 402 14.66 14.89 44.59
CA SER A 402 14.22 15.25 43.26
C SER A 402 13.09 16.27 43.37
N SER A 403 13.18 17.39 42.64
CA SER A 403 12.07 18.34 42.59
C SER A 403 10.80 17.60 42.14
N ASP A 404 9.68 17.81 42.82
CA ASP A 404 8.35 17.25 42.42
C ASP A 404 8.04 17.51 40.93
N GLY A 405 8.67 18.54 40.34
CA GLY A 405 8.57 18.90 38.93
C GLY A 405 9.21 17.90 37.95
N ASP A 406 10.37 17.29 38.27
CA ASP A 406 11.08 16.38 37.35
C ASP A 406 10.29 15.09 37.13
N LYS A 407 9.78 14.47 38.21
CA LYS A 407 8.96 13.26 38.14
C LYS A 407 7.61 13.54 37.44
N SER A 408 6.99 14.66 37.76
CA SER A 408 5.75 15.10 37.13
C SER A 408 5.91 15.35 35.62
N ALA A 409 7.03 15.96 35.19
CA ALA A 409 7.37 16.13 33.80
C ALA A 409 7.51 14.80 33.06
N ALA A 410 8.16 13.80 33.68
CA ALA A 410 8.28 12.47 33.10
C ALA A 410 6.92 11.77 32.90
N TYR A 411 6.02 11.83 33.89
CA TYR A 411 4.67 11.30 33.75
C TYR A 411 3.88 12.00 32.65
N GLN A 412 3.88 13.33 32.65
CA GLN A 412 3.17 14.14 31.65
C GLN A 412 3.65 13.82 30.23
N THR A 413 4.96 13.71 30.05
CA THR A 413 5.56 13.36 28.76
C THR A 413 5.10 11.98 28.26
N VAL A 414 5.08 10.97 29.13
CA VAL A 414 4.60 9.63 28.74
C VAL A 414 3.11 9.63 28.40
N VAL A 415 2.29 10.34 29.18
CA VAL A 415 0.85 10.50 28.90
C VAL A 415 0.61 11.12 27.54
N GLU A 416 1.27 12.23 27.24
CA GLU A 416 1.15 12.91 25.95
C GLU A 416 1.60 12.00 24.79
N CYS A 417 2.68 11.25 24.96
CA CYS A 417 3.12 10.25 23.98
C CYS A 417 2.07 9.17 23.75
N LEU A 418 1.53 8.55 24.81
CA LEU A 418 0.55 7.45 24.70
C LEU A 418 -0.77 7.94 24.06
N LEU A 419 -1.28 9.09 24.44
CA LEU A 419 -2.50 9.66 23.87
C LEU A 419 -2.33 10.02 22.39
N THR A 420 -1.20 10.64 22.03
CA THR A 420 -0.94 10.99 20.63
C THR A 420 -0.71 9.76 19.78
N VAL A 421 0.07 8.79 20.23
CA VAL A 421 0.26 7.51 19.52
C VAL A 421 -1.07 6.79 19.32
N SER A 422 -1.97 6.81 20.33
CA SER A 422 -3.32 6.24 20.17
C SER A 422 -4.10 6.89 19.03
N ARG A 423 -4.03 8.22 18.90
CA ARG A 423 -4.69 8.98 17.82
C ARG A 423 -4.07 8.67 16.45
N LEU A 424 -2.74 8.57 16.38
CA LEU A 424 -2.02 8.26 15.13
C LEU A 424 -2.29 6.85 14.62
N MET A 425 -2.39 5.86 15.51
CA MET A 425 -2.57 4.46 15.12
C MET A 425 -4.04 4.06 14.93
N ALA A 426 -4.99 4.88 15.38
CA ALA A 426 -6.42 4.56 15.34
C ALA A 426 -6.96 4.15 13.96
N PRO A 427 -6.55 4.75 12.83
CA PRO A 427 -7.00 4.33 11.50
C PRO A 427 -6.58 2.90 11.12
N ILE A 428 -5.47 2.40 11.66
CA ILE A 428 -4.92 1.07 11.34
C ILE A 428 -5.28 0.04 12.39
N ALA A 429 -5.11 0.37 13.68
CA ALA A 429 -5.38 -0.50 14.83
C ALA A 429 -6.45 0.09 15.75
N PRO A 430 -7.73 0.10 15.33
CA PRO A 430 -8.81 0.85 15.99
C PRO A 430 -9.12 0.37 17.41
N PHE A 431 -9.08 -0.92 17.69
CA PHE A 431 -9.48 -1.47 18.98
C PHE A 431 -8.39 -1.28 20.05
N TYR A 432 -7.15 -1.55 19.71
CA TYR A 432 -6.02 -1.37 20.62
C TYR A 432 -5.80 0.10 20.96
N SER A 433 -5.90 0.98 19.97
CA SER A 433 -5.75 2.42 20.17
C SER A 433 -6.85 2.98 21.07
N ASP A 434 -8.09 2.54 20.88
CA ASP A 434 -9.22 2.98 21.73
C ASP A 434 -9.08 2.45 23.16
N TRP A 435 -8.67 1.18 23.32
CA TRP A 435 -8.39 0.60 24.64
C TRP A 435 -7.32 1.42 25.37
N MET A 436 -6.19 1.72 24.75
CA MET A 436 -5.10 2.48 25.36
C MET A 436 -5.52 3.91 25.66
N PHE A 437 -6.18 4.59 24.72
CA PHE A 437 -6.71 5.94 24.90
C PHE A 437 -7.66 6.03 26.10
N ARG A 438 -8.66 5.15 26.16
CA ARG A 438 -9.64 5.14 27.27
C ARG A 438 -8.98 4.96 28.63
N ASN A 439 -8.04 4.03 28.73
CA ASN A 439 -7.34 3.77 29.99
C ASN A 439 -6.52 4.98 30.45
N VAL A 440 -5.80 5.62 29.56
CA VAL A 440 -4.98 6.81 29.88
C VAL A 440 -5.89 8.02 30.14
N ASN A 441 -6.81 8.31 29.23
CA ASN A 441 -7.69 9.49 29.32
C ASN A 441 -8.65 9.44 30.50
N SER A 442 -9.06 8.25 30.97
CA SER A 442 -9.92 8.12 32.17
C SER A 442 -9.29 8.73 33.43
N VAL A 443 -7.96 8.69 33.52
CA VAL A 443 -7.18 9.23 34.65
C VAL A 443 -6.85 10.71 34.45
N VAL A 444 -6.34 11.06 33.27
CA VAL A 444 -5.81 12.41 33.03
C VAL A 444 -6.84 13.40 32.49
N LYS A 445 -7.92 12.92 31.89
CA LYS A 445 -9.04 13.71 31.34
C LYS A 445 -8.60 14.83 30.38
N SER A 446 -7.58 14.54 29.57
CA SER A 446 -7.05 15.50 28.58
C SER A 446 -8.03 15.74 27.43
N PHE A 447 -8.92 14.80 27.14
CA PHE A 447 -9.93 14.89 26.09
C PHE A 447 -11.33 14.72 26.69
N PRO A 448 -12.33 15.55 26.30
CA PRO A 448 -13.70 15.50 26.82
C PRO A 448 -14.55 14.42 26.11
N VAL A 449 -13.93 13.35 25.60
CA VAL A 449 -14.57 12.28 24.83
C VAL A 449 -14.20 10.92 25.36
N GLU A 450 -15.08 9.94 25.13
CA GLU A 450 -14.94 8.57 25.65
C GLU A 450 -14.05 7.67 24.78
N SER A 451 -13.90 7.98 23.50
CA SER A 451 -13.21 7.15 22.53
C SER A 451 -12.20 7.96 21.71
N VAL A 452 -11.10 7.32 21.35
CA VAL A 452 -10.11 7.90 20.43
C VAL A 452 -10.74 8.27 19.09
N HIS A 453 -11.75 7.53 18.66
CA HIS A 453 -12.45 7.75 17.38
C HIS A 453 -13.35 9.00 17.38
N LEU A 454 -13.55 9.61 18.53
CA LEU A 454 -14.25 10.89 18.69
C LEU A 454 -13.28 12.07 18.82
N THR A 455 -11.99 11.82 18.77
CA THR A 455 -10.96 12.88 18.72
C THR A 455 -10.65 13.29 17.28
N SER A 456 -10.13 14.50 17.12
CA SER A 456 -9.49 14.90 15.85
C SER A 456 -8.10 14.28 15.73
N PHE A 457 -7.65 14.07 14.49
CA PHE A 457 -6.23 13.78 14.24
C PHE A 457 -5.35 14.93 14.76
N PRO A 458 -4.07 14.69 15.14
CA PRO A 458 -3.22 15.76 15.65
C PRO A 458 -3.20 16.99 14.73
N SER A 459 -3.48 18.18 15.31
CA SER A 459 -3.53 19.43 14.58
C SER A 459 -2.17 19.83 13.99
N GLU A 460 -2.14 20.79 13.08
CA GLU A 460 -0.88 21.30 12.52
C GLU A 460 0.04 21.84 13.62
N GLU A 461 -0.52 22.56 14.60
CA GLU A 461 0.23 23.05 15.75
C GLU A 461 0.86 21.91 16.56
N GLU A 462 0.09 20.85 16.90
CA GLU A 462 0.62 19.67 17.61
C GLU A 462 1.74 18.97 16.82
N ARG A 463 1.71 19.03 15.50
CA ARG A 463 2.68 18.39 14.60
C ARG A 463 3.93 19.22 14.32
N THR A 464 3.95 20.52 14.62
CA THR A 464 5.02 21.44 14.19
C THR A 464 5.65 22.23 15.31
N ALA A 465 4.88 22.66 16.33
CA ALA A 465 5.31 23.65 17.32
C ALA A 465 6.54 23.24 18.14
N ASN A 466 6.73 21.95 18.40
CA ASN A 466 7.78 21.45 19.31
C ASN A 466 8.92 20.74 18.60
N ILE A 467 9.05 20.88 17.28
CA ILE A 467 10.13 20.24 16.52
C ILE A 467 11.45 20.98 16.74
N ASP A 468 12.42 20.28 17.34
CA ASP A 468 13.81 20.71 17.49
C ASP A 468 14.75 19.76 16.73
N ARG A 469 15.04 20.09 15.48
CA ARG A 469 15.85 19.24 14.59
C ARG A 469 17.29 19.06 15.09
N ALA A 470 17.84 20.07 15.76
CA ALA A 470 19.19 19.99 16.33
C ALA A 470 19.23 18.98 17.49
N LEU A 471 18.22 19.03 18.36
CA LEU A 471 18.07 18.07 19.47
C LEU A 471 17.80 16.65 18.95
N GLU A 472 16.96 16.48 17.94
CA GLU A 472 16.73 15.20 17.30
C GLU A 472 18.01 14.62 16.69
N HIS A 473 18.79 15.43 15.98
CA HIS A 473 20.04 15.02 15.34
C HIS A 473 21.09 14.58 16.37
N LYS A 474 21.32 15.34 17.43
CA LYS A 474 22.31 14.95 18.45
C LYS A 474 21.93 13.65 19.18
N MET A 475 20.64 13.44 19.46
CA MET A 475 20.17 12.19 20.06
C MET A 475 20.19 11.03 19.08
N TYR A 476 19.96 11.26 17.79
CA TYR A 476 20.19 10.28 16.75
C TYR A 476 21.64 9.78 16.75
N LEU A 477 22.62 10.70 16.79
CA LEU A 477 24.05 10.33 16.90
C LEU A 477 24.34 9.55 18.17
N ALA A 478 23.79 9.98 19.32
CA ALA A 478 23.98 9.24 20.59
C ALA A 478 23.46 7.80 20.51
N ARG A 479 22.26 7.60 19.93
CA ARG A 479 21.65 6.28 19.77
C ARG A 479 22.42 5.41 18.79
N THR A 480 22.77 5.97 17.63
CA THR A 480 23.48 5.26 16.57
C THR A 480 24.86 4.81 17.05
N ILE A 481 25.64 5.71 17.66
CA ILE A 481 26.96 5.36 18.24
C ILE A 481 26.80 4.28 19.30
N SER A 482 25.83 4.43 20.21
CA SER A 482 25.57 3.43 21.26
C SER A 482 25.17 2.08 20.68
N SER A 483 24.30 2.05 19.66
CA SER A 483 23.88 0.83 18.94
C SER A 483 25.07 0.12 18.32
N ILE A 484 25.94 0.85 17.59
CA ILE A 484 27.15 0.28 16.98
C ILE A 484 28.05 -0.33 18.05
N VAL A 485 28.36 0.41 19.13
CA VAL A 485 29.26 -0.07 20.20
C VAL A 485 28.69 -1.30 20.89
N LEU A 486 27.39 -1.33 21.20
CA LEU A 486 26.74 -2.49 21.82
C LEU A 486 26.74 -3.69 20.88
N GLY A 487 26.54 -3.48 19.58
CA GLY A 487 26.66 -4.50 18.54
C GLY A 487 28.08 -5.09 18.46
N LEU A 488 29.10 -4.23 18.47
CA LEU A 488 30.51 -4.66 18.47
C LEU A 488 30.86 -5.43 19.74
N ARG A 489 30.41 -4.99 20.92
CA ARG A 489 30.54 -5.73 22.17
C ARG A 489 29.93 -7.12 22.11
N ASN A 490 28.72 -7.23 21.56
CA ASN A 490 28.03 -8.50 21.40
C ASN A 490 28.82 -9.45 20.47
N THR A 491 29.31 -8.93 19.34
CA THR A 491 30.16 -9.70 18.41
C THR A 491 31.43 -10.22 19.06
N ALA A 492 32.05 -9.41 19.92
CA ALA A 492 33.24 -9.80 20.69
C ALA A 492 32.92 -10.60 21.96
N SER A 493 31.67 -10.85 22.27
CA SER A 493 31.22 -11.47 23.53
C SER A 493 31.68 -10.72 24.79
N ILE A 494 31.79 -9.39 24.72
CA ILE A 494 32.19 -8.52 25.83
C ILE A 494 30.94 -7.97 26.52
N ASN A 495 30.75 -8.31 27.79
CA ASN A 495 29.63 -7.79 28.58
C ASN A 495 29.67 -6.26 28.70
N VAL A 496 28.50 -5.60 28.65
CA VAL A 496 28.40 -4.13 28.85
C VAL A 496 28.93 -3.70 30.23
N ARG A 497 28.84 -4.55 31.26
CA ARG A 497 29.37 -4.27 32.61
C ARG A 497 30.89 -4.19 32.66
N GLN A 498 31.60 -4.73 31.68
CA GLN A 498 33.04 -4.60 31.57
C GLN A 498 33.39 -3.24 30.97
N PRO A 499 34.06 -2.32 31.68
CA PRO A 499 34.47 -1.05 31.12
C PRO A 499 35.51 -1.25 30.01
N LEU A 500 35.39 -0.48 28.92
CA LEU A 500 36.40 -0.43 27.86
C LEU A 500 37.04 0.95 27.80
N PRO A 501 38.30 1.06 27.31
CA PRO A 501 39.04 2.32 27.37
C PRO A 501 38.40 3.41 26.50
N ARG A 502 38.11 3.12 25.22
CA ARG A 502 37.70 4.17 24.30
C ARG A 502 37.00 3.66 23.04
N ILE A 503 36.35 4.59 22.36
CA ILE A 503 35.96 4.46 20.97
C ILE A 503 36.57 5.58 20.14
N LEU A 504 36.79 5.30 18.85
CA LEU A 504 37.08 6.32 17.84
C LEU A 504 35.85 6.50 16.99
N THR A 505 35.41 7.74 16.82
CA THR A 505 34.29 8.08 15.93
C THR A 505 34.84 8.85 14.74
N VAL A 506 34.51 8.38 13.52
CA VAL A 506 34.92 9.06 12.29
C VAL A 506 34.01 10.25 12.08
N THR A 507 34.56 11.44 12.03
CA THR A 507 33.84 12.69 11.79
C THR A 507 33.77 13.03 10.29
N GLY A 508 32.76 13.80 9.90
CA GLY A 508 32.51 14.20 8.53
C GLY A 508 31.28 15.12 8.45
N ALA A 509 30.77 15.40 7.25
CA ALA A 509 29.73 16.39 7.02
C ALA A 509 28.46 16.24 7.88
N ASN A 510 28.10 15.02 8.29
CA ASN A 510 26.90 14.73 9.09
C ASN A 510 27.24 14.17 10.49
N VAL A 511 28.53 14.13 10.87
CA VAL A 511 29.02 13.57 12.14
C VAL A 511 30.02 14.54 12.73
N GLU A 512 29.52 15.56 13.43
CA GLU A 512 30.35 16.61 14.00
C GLU A 512 30.77 16.31 15.45
N SER A 513 32.06 16.45 15.75
CA SER A 513 32.61 16.18 17.10
C SER A 513 31.94 17.02 18.19
N ASN A 514 31.70 18.31 17.92
CA ASN A 514 31.06 19.22 18.84
C ASN A 514 29.62 18.84 19.20
N VAL A 515 28.89 18.20 18.28
CA VAL A 515 27.54 17.67 18.51
C VAL A 515 27.62 16.40 19.38
N ILE A 516 28.60 15.50 19.09
CA ILE A 516 28.81 14.28 19.87
C ILE A 516 29.24 14.62 21.31
N ASP A 517 30.07 15.65 21.51
CA ASP A 517 30.50 16.10 22.82
C ASP A 517 29.32 16.47 23.74
N GLN A 518 28.26 17.05 23.20
CA GLN A 518 27.05 17.39 23.96
C GLN A 518 26.30 16.15 24.49
N VAL A 519 26.46 15.00 23.85
CA VAL A 519 25.81 13.73 24.22
C VAL A 519 26.83 12.66 24.68
N ALA A 520 28.08 13.04 24.85
CA ALA A 520 29.15 12.10 25.22
C ALA A 520 28.89 11.38 26.57
N ALA A 521 28.26 12.06 27.52
CA ALA A 521 27.85 11.45 28.79
C ALA A 521 26.84 10.32 28.57
N ILE A 522 25.86 10.54 27.71
CA ILE A 522 24.84 9.56 27.33
C ILE A 522 25.48 8.32 26.70
N ILE A 523 26.38 8.51 25.73
CA ILE A 523 27.07 7.43 25.03
C ILE A 523 27.90 6.62 26.00
N ARG A 524 28.68 7.27 26.89
CA ARG A 524 29.51 6.61 27.87
C ARG A 524 28.71 5.77 28.87
N GLU A 525 27.62 6.31 29.38
CA GLU A 525 26.70 5.57 30.27
C GLU A 525 26.09 4.34 29.60
N GLU A 526 25.64 4.47 28.35
CA GLU A 526 25.00 3.37 27.61
C GLU A 526 25.99 2.26 27.27
N THR A 527 27.20 2.62 26.92
CA THR A 527 28.18 1.68 26.35
C THR A 527 29.27 1.27 27.33
N ASN A 528 29.35 1.89 28.53
CA ASN A 528 30.40 1.70 29.54
C ASN A 528 31.81 1.83 28.95
N ILE A 529 32.03 2.91 28.18
CA ILE A 529 33.34 3.32 27.68
C ILE A 529 33.85 4.52 28.48
N LYS A 530 35.21 4.69 28.58
CA LYS A 530 35.80 5.78 29.36
C LYS A 530 35.96 7.06 28.54
N SER A 531 36.35 6.97 27.25
CA SER A 531 36.57 8.14 26.39
C SER A 531 36.05 7.93 24.98
N ILE A 532 35.71 9.07 24.33
CA ILE A 532 35.38 9.16 22.92
C ILE A 532 36.46 10.01 22.28
N GLU A 533 37.06 9.49 21.23
CA GLU A 533 38.07 10.18 20.44
C GLU A 533 37.58 10.34 19.01
N TYR A 534 38.05 11.35 18.30
CA TYR A 534 37.61 11.67 16.94
C TYR A 534 38.73 11.50 15.95
N VAL A 535 38.41 11.03 14.76
CA VAL A 535 39.34 10.93 13.62
C VAL A 535 38.66 11.49 12.38
N GLU A 536 39.41 12.26 11.60
CA GLU A 536 38.93 12.77 10.32
C GLU A 536 39.27 11.79 9.19
N GLY A 537 38.31 11.50 8.31
CA GLY A 537 38.55 10.65 7.15
C GLY A 537 38.94 9.20 7.47
N SER A 538 39.79 8.60 6.61
CA SER A 538 40.38 7.29 6.84
C SER A 538 41.59 7.44 7.75
N SER A 539 41.63 6.67 8.84
CA SER A 539 42.77 6.63 9.78
C SER A 539 43.47 5.28 9.71
N ASP A 540 44.67 5.20 10.32
CA ASP A 540 45.40 3.92 10.45
C ASP A 540 44.63 2.84 11.19
N VAL A 541 43.55 3.20 11.90
CA VAL A 541 42.69 2.30 12.67
C VAL A 541 41.46 1.84 11.89
N VAL A 542 41.00 2.67 10.95
CA VAL A 542 39.78 2.42 10.14
C VAL A 542 40.16 2.48 8.68
N LYS A 543 40.33 1.32 8.04
CA LYS A 543 40.55 1.24 6.60
C LYS A 543 39.22 1.14 5.89
N ARG A 544 38.94 2.12 5.04
CA ARG A 544 37.77 2.05 4.15
C ARG A 544 38.07 1.18 2.94
N GLN A 545 37.11 0.31 2.59
CA GLN A 545 37.13 -0.49 1.39
C GLN A 545 35.80 -0.32 0.66
N ALA A 546 35.85 -0.28 -0.66
CA ALA A 546 34.65 -0.28 -1.48
C ALA A 546 34.30 -1.72 -1.92
N LYS A 547 33.03 -2.08 -1.84
CA LYS A 547 32.47 -3.31 -2.39
C LYS A 547 31.44 -2.98 -3.46
N ALA A 548 31.42 -3.79 -4.50
CA ALA A 548 30.41 -3.63 -5.55
C ALA A 548 29.02 -4.05 -5.05
N ASN A 549 28.02 -3.22 -5.23
CA ASN A 549 26.64 -3.60 -5.01
C ASN A 549 26.13 -4.45 -6.19
N PHE A 550 26.22 -5.76 -6.05
CA PHE A 550 25.82 -6.70 -7.11
C PHE A 550 24.35 -6.59 -7.50
N LYS A 551 23.49 -6.14 -6.60
CA LYS A 551 22.06 -5.98 -6.85
C LYS A 551 21.79 -4.78 -7.78
N ALA A 552 22.50 -3.68 -7.59
CA ALA A 552 22.41 -2.49 -8.43
C ALA A 552 23.13 -2.68 -9.78
N LEU A 553 24.37 -3.19 -9.73
CA LEU A 553 25.27 -3.28 -10.89
C LEU A 553 24.98 -4.47 -11.81
N GLY A 554 24.47 -5.58 -11.29
CA GLY A 554 24.40 -6.85 -12.02
C GLY A 554 23.60 -6.78 -13.32
N ARG A 555 22.47 -6.08 -13.31
CA ARG A 555 21.63 -5.90 -14.52
C ARG A 555 22.23 -4.90 -15.51
N ARG A 556 22.99 -3.91 -15.04
CA ARG A 556 23.56 -2.83 -15.85
C ARG A 556 24.85 -3.25 -16.54
N LEU A 557 25.71 -4.00 -15.87
CA LEU A 557 27.08 -4.24 -16.33
C LEU A 557 27.29 -5.62 -17.00
N GLY A 558 26.45 -6.61 -16.76
CA GLY A 558 26.54 -7.90 -17.42
C GLY A 558 27.96 -8.50 -17.40
N LYS A 559 28.62 -8.62 -18.55
CA LYS A 559 29.98 -9.16 -18.68
C LYS A 559 31.07 -8.30 -18.03
N LEU A 560 30.82 -7.01 -17.85
CA LEU A 560 31.75 -6.08 -17.21
C LEU A 560 31.73 -6.16 -15.68
N MET A 561 30.80 -6.90 -15.08
CA MET A 561 30.66 -7.00 -13.63
C MET A 561 31.93 -7.48 -12.92
N LYS A 562 32.64 -8.45 -13.50
CA LYS A 562 33.87 -9.00 -12.91
C LYS A 562 35.03 -8.01 -12.91
N PRO A 563 35.41 -7.36 -14.06
CA PRO A 563 36.47 -6.34 -14.04
C PRO A 563 36.09 -5.12 -13.20
N VAL A 564 34.84 -4.65 -13.24
CA VAL A 564 34.37 -3.53 -12.43
C VAL A 564 34.47 -3.85 -10.94
N SER A 565 34.03 -5.05 -10.50
CA SER A 565 34.15 -5.47 -9.09
C SER A 565 35.61 -5.54 -8.63
N GLN A 566 36.54 -5.90 -9.52
CA GLN A 566 37.97 -5.91 -9.19
C GLN A 566 38.54 -4.48 -9.10
N ALA A 567 38.16 -3.59 -10.01
CA ALA A 567 38.56 -2.19 -9.97
C ALA A 567 38.04 -1.50 -8.69
N ILE A 568 36.77 -1.75 -8.31
CA ILE A 568 36.18 -1.24 -7.06
C ILE A 568 36.99 -1.68 -5.83
N ARG A 569 37.44 -2.93 -5.77
CA ARG A 569 38.26 -3.43 -4.64
C ARG A 569 39.62 -2.76 -4.55
N ASN A 570 40.12 -2.25 -5.65
CA ASN A 570 41.41 -1.61 -5.75
C ASN A 570 41.36 -0.08 -5.55
N LEU A 571 40.18 0.48 -5.30
CA LEU A 571 40.04 1.92 -5.01
C LEU A 571 40.87 2.28 -3.77
N THR A 572 41.60 3.37 -3.90
CA THR A 572 42.40 3.91 -2.77
C THR A 572 41.46 4.65 -1.78
N PRO A 573 41.93 4.91 -0.55
CA PRO A 573 41.16 5.72 0.40
C PRO A 573 40.80 7.10 -0.18
N GLU A 574 41.70 7.71 -0.94
CA GLU A 574 41.52 9.00 -1.60
C GLU A 574 40.41 8.92 -2.67
N ASP A 575 40.37 7.84 -3.45
CA ASP A 575 39.31 7.59 -4.44
C ASP A 575 37.94 7.44 -3.77
N ILE A 576 37.91 6.76 -2.62
CA ILE A 576 36.68 6.55 -1.82
C ILE A 576 36.20 7.90 -1.24
N ASP A 577 37.11 8.72 -0.71
CA ASP A 577 36.77 10.03 -0.19
C ASP A 577 36.30 10.99 -1.32
N LEU A 578 36.90 10.90 -2.50
CA LEU A 578 36.45 11.62 -3.69
C LEU A 578 35.03 11.19 -4.10
N PHE A 579 34.78 9.89 -4.14
CA PHE A 579 33.44 9.35 -4.42
C PHE A 579 32.39 9.84 -3.42
N LEU A 580 32.71 9.80 -2.12
CA LEU A 580 31.81 10.26 -1.07
C LEU A 580 31.50 11.76 -1.16
N SER A 581 32.47 12.57 -1.64
CA SER A 581 32.31 14.01 -1.79
C SER A 581 31.55 14.41 -3.06
N GLN A 582 31.74 13.68 -4.16
CA GLN A 582 31.16 14.00 -5.47
C GLN A 582 29.92 13.18 -5.82
N GLY A 583 29.62 12.10 -5.07
CA GLY A 583 28.51 11.17 -5.32
C GLY A 583 28.69 10.28 -6.56
N LYS A 584 29.84 10.38 -7.25
CA LYS A 584 30.18 9.59 -8.44
C LYS A 584 31.69 9.40 -8.59
N ILE A 585 32.08 8.32 -9.24
CA ILE A 585 33.47 8.05 -9.61
C ILE A 585 33.51 7.33 -10.97
N GLU A 586 34.53 7.59 -11.77
CA GLU A 586 34.81 6.86 -12.99
C GLU A 586 35.92 5.84 -12.74
N ILE A 587 35.69 4.62 -13.17
CA ILE A 587 36.66 3.52 -13.04
C ILE A 587 36.92 2.88 -14.40
N ASP A 588 38.14 2.44 -14.59
CA ASP A 588 38.57 1.69 -15.79
C ASP A 588 38.22 0.20 -15.60
N ALA A 589 37.34 -0.32 -16.42
CA ALA A 589 36.97 -1.73 -16.48
C ALA A 589 37.84 -2.54 -17.45
N GLY A 590 38.93 -1.95 -17.97
CA GLY A 590 39.88 -2.56 -18.90
C GLY A 590 39.46 -2.49 -20.37
N SER A 591 38.17 -2.40 -20.68
CA SER A 591 37.63 -2.24 -22.01
C SER A 591 36.88 -0.91 -22.23
N GLU A 592 36.39 -0.32 -21.15
CA GLU A 592 35.70 0.96 -21.16
C GLU A 592 35.71 1.60 -19.76
N MET A 593 35.50 2.93 -19.74
CA MET A 593 35.31 3.68 -18.50
C MET A 593 33.86 3.52 -18.00
N VAL A 594 33.67 3.22 -16.72
CA VAL A 594 32.38 3.03 -16.12
C VAL A 594 32.16 4.06 -15.02
N THR A 595 31.10 4.86 -15.14
CA THR A 595 30.70 5.79 -14.07
C THR A 595 29.88 5.03 -13.03
N LEU A 596 30.31 5.09 -11.78
CA LEU A 596 29.59 4.57 -10.60
C LEU A 596 28.98 5.71 -9.81
N THR A 597 27.80 5.47 -9.24
CA THR A 597 27.04 6.43 -8.43
C THR A 597 26.79 5.85 -7.03
N GLY A 598 26.18 6.62 -6.12
CA GLY A 598 26.05 6.26 -4.71
C GLY A 598 25.52 4.86 -4.42
N ASP A 599 24.54 4.39 -5.21
CA ASP A 599 23.94 3.05 -5.01
C ASP A 599 24.77 1.89 -5.57
N ASP A 600 25.81 2.18 -6.34
CA ASP A 600 26.66 1.17 -7.00
C ASP A 600 27.76 0.62 -6.09
N LEU A 601 28.13 1.38 -5.07
CA LEU A 601 29.20 1.06 -4.13
C LEU A 601 28.67 0.91 -2.70
N GLU A 602 29.13 -0.12 -2.04
CA GLU A 602 28.98 -0.32 -0.60
C GLU A 602 30.34 -0.05 0.06
N ILE A 603 30.46 1.06 0.81
CA ILE A 603 31.66 1.40 1.53
C ILE A 603 31.63 0.69 2.88
N VAL A 604 32.59 -0.20 3.11
CA VAL A 604 32.78 -0.93 4.36
C VAL A 604 34.06 -0.49 5.05
N SER A 605 34.01 -0.42 6.38
CA SER A 605 35.19 -0.07 7.20
C SER A 605 35.69 -1.32 7.88
N GLU A 606 36.99 -1.62 7.76
CA GLU A 606 37.66 -2.74 8.43
C GLU A 606 38.60 -2.23 9.50
N GLY A 607 38.55 -2.86 10.68
CA GLY A 607 39.44 -2.56 11.80
C GLY A 607 40.75 -3.35 11.72
N ILE A 608 41.79 -2.80 12.31
CA ILE A 608 43.05 -3.49 12.53
C ILE A 608 43.05 -4.29 13.85
N LYS A 609 44.06 -5.09 14.08
CA LYS A 609 44.19 -5.95 15.30
C LYS A 609 44.03 -5.13 16.59
N GLY A 610 43.05 -5.54 17.41
CA GLY A 610 42.72 -4.87 18.68
C GLY A 610 41.54 -3.87 18.58
N TRP A 611 41.05 -3.61 17.37
CA TRP A 611 39.93 -2.71 17.12
C TRP A 611 38.81 -3.44 16.36
N LEU A 612 37.59 -3.24 16.81
CA LEU A 612 36.40 -3.67 16.09
C LEU A 612 35.73 -2.44 15.47
N VAL A 613 35.37 -2.51 14.20
CA VAL A 613 34.74 -1.40 13.48
C VAL A 613 33.32 -1.77 13.11
N GLY A 614 32.40 -0.83 13.32
CA GLY A 614 31.01 -0.92 12.91
C GLY A 614 30.56 0.37 12.26
N GLN A 615 29.53 0.25 11.40
CA GLN A 615 28.98 1.39 10.67
C GLN A 615 27.44 1.26 10.59
N GLU A 616 26.74 2.36 10.83
CA GLU A 616 25.28 2.46 10.74
C GLU A 616 24.89 3.91 10.46
N GLY A 617 23.95 4.14 9.54
CA GLY A 617 23.38 5.48 9.29
C GLY A 617 24.43 6.56 8.93
N GLY A 618 25.53 6.20 8.26
CA GLY A 618 26.63 7.12 7.93
C GLY A 618 27.63 7.38 9.07
N VAL A 619 27.39 6.82 10.25
CA VAL A 619 28.29 6.91 11.41
C VAL A 619 29.21 5.69 11.44
N THR A 620 30.52 5.92 11.55
CA THR A 620 31.53 4.85 11.72
C THR A 620 32.17 4.95 13.08
N VAL A 621 32.23 3.84 13.81
CA VAL A 621 32.83 3.75 15.15
C VAL A 621 33.78 2.58 15.20
N ALA A 622 34.97 2.81 15.75
CA ALA A 622 35.93 1.76 16.12
C ALA A 622 35.98 1.60 17.64
N LEU A 623 35.82 0.39 18.13
CA LEU A 623 35.84 0.03 19.55
C LEU A 623 37.21 -0.56 19.91
N ASP A 624 37.92 0.05 20.90
CA ASP A 624 39.15 -0.49 21.48
C ASP A 624 38.79 -1.66 22.42
N THR A 625 39.27 -2.85 22.12
CA THR A 625 38.98 -4.08 22.87
C THR A 625 40.17 -4.53 23.73
N GLN A 626 41.24 -3.74 23.83
CA GLN A 626 42.45 -4.05 24.61
C GLN A 626 42.42 -3.53 26.05
#